data_1ea996fc05aca75b091dcef7c0fc8afd
#
_entry.id   1ea996fc05aca75b091dcef7c0fc8afd
#
_cell.length_a   1.000
_cell.length_b   1.000
_cell.length_c   1.000
_cell.angle_alpha   90.00
_cell.angle_beta   90.00
_cell.angle_gamma   90.00
#
_symmetry.space_group_name_H-M   'P 1'
#
loop_
_entity.id
_entity.type
_entity.pdbx_description
1 polymer ?
#
loop_
_entity_poly.entity_id
_entity_poly.type
_entity_poly.pdbx_seq_one_letter_code
_entity_poly.pdbx_strand_id
1 'polypeptide(L)'
;RANNRIQVFRKDGTYVKEFVVEKETLANGAVWDLVLSEDPQQRFIFMADGNNGQIVTLLRENGQVLSQWGRHGRQPGQFKWVHNIAIDSKGTLYTAEVGWGRRVQKFRRVE
;
A
#
# COMPACT_ATOMS: atom_id res chain seq x y z
N ARG A 1 -2.97 9.48 6.21
CA ARG A 1 -1.97 8.58 6.83
C ARG A 1 -2.33 8.31 8.29
N ALA A 2 -2.24 9.30 9.15
CA ALA A 2 -2.48 9.14 10.59
C ALA A 2 -3.90 8.68 10.96
N ASN A 3 -4.87 8.89 10.10
CA ASN A 3 -6.25 8.45 10.32
C ASN A 3 -6.52 7.02 9.86
N ASN A 4 -5.51 6.32 9.38
CA ASN A 4 -5.59 4.90 8.96
C ASN A 4 -6.73 4.64 7.97
N ARG A 5 -6.90 5.54 6.99
CA ARG A 5 -8.00 5.40 6.05
C ARG A 5 -7.62 5.81 4.63
N ILE A 6 -8.35 5.24 3.68
CA ILE A 6 -8.36 5.61 2.28
C ILE A 6 -9.73 6.19 1.98
N GLN A 7 -9.77 7.39 1.42
CA GLN A 7 -11.02 8.03 1.02
C GLN A 7 -11.16 7.96 -0.51
N VAL A 8 -12.37 7.71 -0.97
CA VAL A 8 -12.69 7.63 -2.39
C VAL A 8 -13.58 8.82 -2.75
N PHE A 9 -13.15 9.55 -3.78
CA PHE A 9 -13.88 10.69 -4.32
C PHE A 9 -14.11 10.51 -5.82
N ARG A 10 -15.16 11.11 -6.33
CA ARG A 10 -15.32 11.29 -7.78
C ARG A 10 -14.35 12.35 -8.28
N LYS A 11 -14.13 12.39 -9.58
CA LYS A 11 -13.22 13.37 -10.18
C LYS A 11 -13.65 14.82 -9.95
N ASP A 12 -14.92 15.04 -9.69
CA ASP A 12 -15.45 16.38 -9.36
C ASP A 12 -15.28 16.76 -7.88
N GLY A 13 -14.68 15.88 -7.08
CA GLY A 13 -14.46 16.11 -5.66
C GLY A 13 -15.57 15.59 -4.74
N THR A 14 -16.62 15.00 -5.29
CA THR A 14 -17.73 14.45 -4.49
C THR A 14 -17.26 13.22 -3.74
N TYR A 15 -17.44 13.22 -2.42
CA TYR A 15 -17.13 12.08 -1.55
C TYR A 15 -18.02 10.88 -1.90
N VAL A 16 -17.42 9.70 -1.96
CA VAL A 16 -18.12 8.45 -2.24
C VAL A 16 -18.13 7.55 -1.00
N LYS A 17 -16.97 7.19 -0.50
CA LYS A 17 -16.83 6.26 0.64
C LYS A 17 -15.42 6.30 1.20
N GLU A 18 -15.21 5.60 2.31
CA GLU A 18 -13.87 5.42 2.86
C GLU A 18 -13.68 4.00 3.39
N PHE A 19 -12.42 3.58 3.44
CA PHE A 19 -12.00 2.32 4.04
C PHE A 19 -11.05 2.63 5.19
N VAL A 20 -11.31 2.06 6.36
CA VAL A 20 -10.38 2.10 7.49
C VAL A 20 -9.48 0.88 7.40
N VAL A 21 -8.15 1.08 7.44
CA VAL A 21 -7.16 0.04 7.27
C VAL A 21 -6.22 0.06 8.46
N GLU A 22 -6.01 -1.09 9.11
CA GLU A 22 -5.10 -1.21 10.25
C GLU A 22 -5.38 -0.16 11.33
N LYS A 23 -6.62 -0.06 11.74
CA LYS A 23 -7.16 1.03 12.59
C LYS A 23 -6.42 1.20 13.93
N GLU A 24 -5.77 0.14 14.40
CA GLU A 24 -5.03 0.16 15.67
C GLU A 24 -3.62 0.75 15.53
N THR A 25 -3.21 1.11 14.32
CA THR A 25 -1.88 1.67 14.09
C THR A 25 -1.80 3.08 14.66
N LEU A 26 -0.83 3.28 15.54
CA LEU A 26 -0.56 4.57 16.17
C LEU A 26 0.52 5.34 15.40
N ALA A 27 1.01 6.41 16.00
CA ALA A 27 2.09 7.26 15.48
C ALA A 27 1.77 7.81 14.09
N ASN A 28 2.52 7.40 13.07
CA ASN A 28 2.38 7.95 11.73
C ASN A 28 1.24 7.32 10.91
N GLY A 29 0.55 6.31 11.47
CA GLY A 29 -0.54 5.62 10.80
C GLY A 29 -0.06 4.61 9.76
N ALA A 30 -1.02 3.88 9.18
CA ALA A 30 -0.74 2.75 8.29
C ALA A 30 -0.68 3.14 6.82
N VAL A 31 -1.55 4.04 6.36
CA VAL A 31 -1.70 4.32 4.93
C VAL A 31 -0.70 5.38 4.48
N TRP A 32 0.41 4.94 3.88
CA TRP A 32 1.46 5.86 3.44
C TRP A 32 1.38 6.19 1.95
N ASP A 33 1.12 5.17 1.12
CA ASP A 33 0.93 5.34 -0.32
C ASP A 33 0.14 4.15 -0.86
N LEU A 34 -0.44 4.28 -2.04
CA LEU A 34 -1.17 3.19 -2.67
C LEU A 34 -1.12 3.29 -4.19
N VAL A 35 -1.28 2.13 -4.84
CA VAL A 35 -1.47 2.04 -6.30
C VAL A 35 -2.60 1.07 -6.58
N LEU A 36 -3.25 1.26 -7.72
CA LEU A 36 -4.29 0.34 -8.20
C LEU A 36 -3.67 -0.72 -9.10
N SER A 37 -4.27 -1.90 -9.12
CA SER A 37 -3.82 -3.00 -9.98
C SER A 37 -4.01 -2.67 -11.46
N GLU A 38 -3.25 -3.35 -12.31
CA GLU A 38 -3.21 -3.10 -13.76
C GLU A 38 -4.28 -3.86 -14.56
N ASP A 39 -5.12 -4.68 -13.90
CA ASP A 39 -6.23 -5.31 -14.59
C ASP A 39 -7.26 -4.26 -15.06
N PRO A 40 -8.04 -4.54 -16.13
CA PRO A 40 -8.97 -3.55 -16.70
C PRO A 40 -9.95 -2.95 -15.69
N GLN A 41 -10.38 -3.71 -14.69
CA GLN A 41 -11.31 -3.24 -13.65
C GLN A 41 -10.59 -2.62 -12.46
N GLN A 42 -9.27 -2.69 -12.40
CA GLN A 42 -8.47 -2.20 -11.26
C GLN A 42 -9.05 -2.69 -9.92
N ARG A 43 -9.20 -4.01 -9.81
CA ARG A 43 -9.91 -4.63 -8.67
C ARG A 43 -9.18 -4.54 -7.35
N PHE A 44 -7.87 -4.34 -7.37
CA PHE A 44 -7.04 -4.41 -6.17
C PHE A 44 -6.34 -3.09 -5.89
N ILE A 45 -6.14 -2.81 -4.61
CA ILE A 45 -5.30 -1.72 -4.12
C ILE A 45 -4.08 -2.37 -3.46
N PHE A 46 -2.89 -1.94 -3.84
CA PHE A 46 -1.66 -2.28 -3.15
C PHE A 46 -1.23 -1.08 -2.33
N MET A 47 -1.14 -1.26 -1.02
CA MET A 47 -0.91 -0.18 -0.07
C MET A 47 0.42 -0.38 0.65
N ALA A 48 1.23 0.66 0.68
CA ALA A 48 2.45 0.68 1.49
C ALA A 48 2.09 1.13 2.91
N ASP A 49 2.35 0.25 3.87
CA ASP A 49 2.18 0.52 5.29
C ASP A 49 3.56 0.75 5.92
N GLY A 50 3.98 2.00 5.94
CA GLY A 50 5.32 2.36 6.41
C GLY A 50 5.52 2.16 7.90
N ASN A 51 4.48 2.32 8.69
CA ASN A 51 4.59 2.20 10.15
C ASN A 51 4.72 0.75 10.59
N ASN A 52 4.02 -0.18 9.93
CA ASN A 52 4.06 -1.61 10.26
C ASN A 52 5.04 -2.41 9.37
N GLY A 53 5.68 -1.76 8.40
CA GLY A 53 6.69 -2.39 7.54
C GLY A 53 6.14 -3.48 6.64
N GLN A 54 5.02 -3.21 5.96
CA GLN A 54 4.35 -4.23 5.15
C GLN A 54 3.68 -3.62 3.92
N ILE A 55 3.33 -4.52 3.00
CA ILE A 55 2.46 -4.21 1.86
C ILE A 55 1.14 -4.93 2.10
N VAL A 56 0.05 -4.21 1.96
CA VAL A 56 -1.31 -4.72 2.17
C VAL A 56 -2.05 -4.71 0.84
N THR A 57 -2.65 -5.84 0.47
CA THR A 57 -3.52 -5.93 -0.70
C THR A 57 -4.97 -5.86 -0.25
N LEU A 58 -5.70 -4.92 -0.81
CA LEU A 58 -7.11 -4.69 -0.51
C LEU A 58 -7.96 -4.91 -1.75
N LEU A 59 -9.20 -5.36 -1.55
CA LEU A 59 -10.19 -5.34 -2.61
C LEU A 59 -10.72 -3.90 -2.76
N ARG A 60 -10.62 -3.35 -3.96
CA ARG A 60 -11.01 -1.94 -4.22
C ARG A 60 -12.50 -1.69 -3.96
N GLU A 61 -13.35 -2.68 -4.23
CA GLU A 61 -14.79 -2.54 -4.11
C GLU A 61 -15.23 -2.19 -2.69
N ASN A 62 -14.66 -2.86 -1.68
CA ASN A 62 -15.14 -2.76 -0.29
C ASN A 62 -14.03 -2.57 0.75
N GLY A 63 -12.77 -2.49 0.33
CA GLY A 63 -11.64 -2.33 1.25
C GLY A 63 -11.24 -3.57 2.03
N GLN A 64 -11.77 -4.74 1.68
CA GLN A 64 -11.42 -6.00 2.33
C GLN A 64 -9.93 -6.29 2.18
N VAL A 65 -9.25 -6.59 3.28
CA VAL A 65 -7.85 -7.02 3.27
C VAL A 65 -7.77 -8.45 2.74
N LEU A 66 -7.04 -8.63 1.66
CA LEU A 66 -6.85 -9.94 1.01
C LEU A 66 -5.52 -10.58 1.41
N SER A 67 -4.49 -9.80 1.58
CA SER A 67 -3.18 -10.29 2.00
C SER A 67 -2.36 -9.18 2.64
N GLN A 68 -1.42 -9.60 3.48
CA GLN A 68 -0.42 -8.72 4.08
C GLN A 68 0.91 -9.47 4.04
N TRP A 69 1.98 -8.78 3.65
CA TRP A 69 3.29 -9.40 3.60
C TRP A 69 4.37 -8.37 3.89
N GLY A 70 5.52 -8.87 4.33
CA GLY A 70 6.63 -8.07 4.77
C GLY A 70 6.65 -7.91 6.29
N ARG A 71 7.75 -7.39 6.78
CA ARG A 71 7.98 -7.07 8.20
C ARG A 71 9.12 -6.08 8.29
N HIS A 72 9.33 -5.50 9.46
CA HIS A 72 10.45 -4.60 9.70
C HIS A 72 11.79 -5.31 9.47
N GLY A 73 12.69 -4.64 8.80
CA GLY A 73 14.03 -5.12 8.56
C GLY A 73 14.62 -4.60 7.27
N ARG A 74 15.82 -5.07 6.92
CA ARG A 74 16.58 -4.63 5.77
C ARG A 74 16.94 -5.75 4.79
N GLN A 75 16.46 -6.96 5.03
CA GLN A 75 16.60 -8.05 4.08
C GLN A 75 15.60 -7.89 2.94
N PRO A 76 15.83 -8.53 1.78
CA PRO A 76 14.84 -8.51 0.70
C PRO A 76 13.47 -8.98 1.21
N GLY A 77 12.42 -8.22 0.87
CA GLY A 77 11.06 -8.50 1.34
C GLY A 77 10.76 -8.01 2.75
N GLN A 78 11.71 -7.39 3.42
CA GLN A 78 11.50 -6.65 4.66
C GLN A 78 11.51 -5.15 4.35
N PHE A 79 10.86 -4.35 5.19
CA PHE A 79 10.71 -2.93 4.94
C PHE A 79 11.12 -2.09 6.15
N LYS A 80 11.93 -1.06 5.86
CA LYS A 80 12.24 -0.01 6.82
C LYS A 80 11.72 1.31 6.26
N TRP A 81 10.63 1.81 6.83
CA TRP A 81 9.98 3.04 6.38
C TRP A 81 9.63 3.02 4.88
N VAL A 82 8.87 1.98 4.43
CA VAL A 82 8.34 1.96 3.07
C VAL A 82 7.40 3.14 2.90
N HIS A 83 7.74 4.05 1.99
CA HIS A 83 7.07 5.34 1.85
C HIS A 83 6.24 5.44 0.58
N ASN A 84 6.77 4.95 -0.53
CA ASN A 84 6.11 5.05 -1.83
C ASN A 84 6.04 3.67 -2.49
N ILE A 85 5.02 3.49 -3.32
CA ILE A 85 4.80 2.28 -4.09
C ILE A 85 4.39 2.66 -5.51
N ALA A 86 4.88 1.91 -6.48
CA ALA A 86 4.52 2.06 -7.89
C ALA A 86 4.30 0.68 -8.51
N ILE A 87 3.56 0.65 -9.60
CA ILE A 87 3.30 -0.59 -10.34
C ILE A 87 3.53 -0.34 -11.83
N ASP A 88 4.14 -1.30 -12.53
CA ASP A 88 4.31 -1.21 -13.97
C ASP A 88 3.19 -1.97 -14.70
N SER A 89 3.18 -1.87 -16.03
CA SER A 89 2.15 -2.50 -16.88
C SER A 89 2.11 -4.02 -16.79
N LYS A 90 3.15 -4.64 -16.24
CA LYS A 90 3.22 -6.09 -16.04
C LYS A 90 2.79 -6.52 -14.64
N GLY A 91 2.39 -5.58 -13.79
CA GLY A 91 2.01 -5.85 -12.41
C GLY A 91 3.19 -5.98 -11.46
N THR A 92 4.39 -5.58 -11.86
CA THR A 92 5.56 -5.55 -10.99
C THR A 92 5.46 -4.38 -10.04
N LEU A 93 5.62 -4.63 -8.75
CA LEU A 93 5.60 -3.59 -7.72
C LEU A 93 7.02 -3.09 -7.44
N TYR A 94 7.13 -1.79 -7.25
CA TYR A 94 8.35 -1.11 -6.83
C TYR A 94 8.06 -0.35 -5.56
N THR A 95 8.91 -0.50 -4.56
CA THR A 95 8.78 0.24 -3.29
C THR A 95 10.01 1.11 -3.06
N ALA A 96 9.80 2.27 -2.47
CA ALA A 96 10.88 3.17 -2.07
C ALA A 96 10.82 3.36 -0.56
N GLU A 97 11.94 3.18 0.10
CA GLU A 97 12.10 3.33 1.54
C GLU A 97 12.86 4.59 1.87
N VAL A 98 12.45 5.29 2.92
CA VAL A 98 13.08 6.53 3.41
C VAL A 98 13.80 6.30 4.73
N GLY A 99 14.43 7.35 5.25
CA GLY A 99 15.14 7.28 6.52
C GLY A 99 16.23 6.21 6.51
N TRP A 100 16.17 5.26 7.42
CA TRP A 100 17.16 4.20 7.52
C TRP A 100 17.05 3.13 6.43
N GLY A 101 15.94 3.07 5.71
CA GLY A 101 15.74 2.12 4.61
C GLY A 101 16.62 2.42 3.41
N ARG A 102 16.53 3.63 2.89
CA ARG A 102 17.35 4.19 1.80
C ARG A 102 17.53 3.25 0.61
N ARG A 103 16.43 2.63 0.14
CA ARG A 103 16.52 1.70 -0.99
C ARG A 103 15.23 1.61 -1.77
N VAL A 104 15.34 1.02 -2.97
CA VAL A 104 14.20 0.62 -3.80
C VAL A 104 14.21 -0.89 -3.88
N GLN A 105 13.03 -1.52 -3.77
CA GLN A 105 12.87 -2.94 -3.98
C GLN A 105 11.91 -3.17 -5.15
N LYS A 106 12.14 -4.25 -5.88
CA LYS A 106 11.33 -4.67 -7.02
C LYS A 106 10.75 -6.05 -6.74
N PHE A 107 9.44 -6.19 -6.86
CA PHE A 107 8.75 -7.45 -6.60
C PHE A 107 7.95 -7.86 -7.83
N ARG A 108 8.37 -8.93 -8.48
CA ARG A 108 7.62 -9.50 -9.60
C ARG A 108 6.52 -10.41 -9.07
N ARG A 109 5.37 -10.33 -9.70
CA ARG A 109 4.30 -11.28 -9.43
C ARG A 109 4.72 -12.67 -9.92
N VAL A 110 4.56 -13.66 -9.06
CA VAL A 110 4.81 -15.07 -9.38
C VAL A 110 3.46 -15.75 -9.46
N GLU A 111 3.24 -16.47 -10.54
CA GLU A 111 2.00 -17.22 -10.74
C GLU A 111 2.17 -18.69 -10.36
#